data_0001595e69c6acfb1a1c1a370ce922af
#
_entry.id   0001595e69c6acfb1a1c1a370ce922af
#
_cell.length_a   1.000
_cell.length_b   1.000
_cell.length_c   1.000
_cell.angle_alpha   90.00
_cell.angle_beta   90.00
_cell.angle_gamma   90.00
#
_symmetry.space_group_name_H-M   'P 1'
#
loop_
_entity.id
_entity.type
_entity.pdbx_description
1 polymer ?
#
loop_
_entity_poly.entity_id
_entity_poly.type
_entity_poly.pdbx_seq_one_letter_code
_entity_poly.pdbx_strand_id
1 'polypeptide(L)'
;MAYRYVKARPSKQINERTLVASCEPQFFRKKTSGRRKFLSHLFILGGMAILSWALWPIASFMFITAPQYTSVVSPVQEVYALPQARFSGMISGVVAASAGTEIVSDGRDFTNPNIWYPDSPQKKTVSNVTSYTLSIPKLSIIDAQVKISGDDLNKSLIHYGGTGLPGEYGTAVIFGHSVLPQFYNPANYKSIFSTLPTLKPGDDIYVRYDGIDYRYVVYEMVVTEPNDLTPLAQRFDDSYVTLITCVPQGTYWKRLNVRARLVKI
;
A
#
# COMPACT_ATOMS: atom_id res chain seq x y z
N MET A 1 93.29 20.16 -55.32
CA MET A 1 92.26 19.73 -54.29
C MET A 1 91.43 18.56 -54.93
N ALA A 2 91.56 17.33 -54.41
CA ALA A 2 90.91 16.16 -54.93
C ALA A 2 89.68 15.84 -54.08
N TYR A 3 88.51 15.88 -54.69
CA TYR A 3 87.27 15.51 -54.04
C TYR A 3 87.04 13.98 -54.12
N ARG A 4 86.91 13.35 -52.97
CA ARG A 4 86.68 11.92 -52.83
C ARG A 4 85.12 11.64 -52.87
N TYR A 5 84.67 11.02 -53.92
CA TYR A 5 83.30 10.65 -54.10
C TYR A 5 82.97 9.43 -53.20
N VAL A 6 82.07 9.54 -52.26
CA VAL A 6 81.59 8.40 -51.45
C VAL A 6 80.25 7.91 -52.07
N LYS A 7 80.27 6.70 -52.59
CA LYS A 7 79.09 6.06 -53.20
C LYS A 7 78.04 5.70 -52.11
N ALA A 8 76.89 6.34 -52.14
CA ALA A 8 75.78 6.04 -51.24
C ALA A 8 75.28 4.58 -51.39
N ARG A 9 75.11 3.87 -50.28
CA ARG A 9 74.55 2.53 -50.29
C ARG A 9 73.01 2.63 -50.64
N PRO A 10 72.43 1.70 -51.42
CA PRO A 10 71.01 1.69 -51.69
C PRO A 10 70.20 1.47 -50.38
N SER A 11 69.25 2.32 -50.14
CA SER A 11 68.32 2.19 -49.01
C SER A 11 67.49 0.90 -49.20
N LYS A 12 67.46 0.05 -48.16
CA LYS A 12 66.66 -1.15 -48.10
C LYS A 12 65.18 -0.72 -48.19
N GLN A 13 64.49 -1.07 -49.26
CA GLN A 13 63.04 -0.82 -49.40
C GLN A 13 62.34 -1.47 -48.21
N ILE A 14 61.76 -0.66 -47.34
CA ILE A 14 60.89 -1.12 -46.29
C ILE A 14 59.56 -1.47 -46.94
N ASN A 15 59.20 -2.72 -46.90
CA ASN A 15 57.99 -3.26 -47.50
C ASN A 15 56.82 -2.78 -46.67
N GLU A 16 56.03 -1.83 -47.16
CA GLU A 16 54.86 -1.21 -46.47
C GLU A 16 53.78 -2.22 -46.02
N ARG A 17 53.87 -3.46 -46.50
CA ARG A 17 52.94 -4.52 -46.04
C ARG A 17 53.19 -5.06 -44.63
N THR A 18 54.35 -4.73 -44.02
CA THR A 18 54.72 -5.26 -42.70
C THR A 18 54.34 -4.31 -41.54
N LEU A 19 53.91 -3.07 -41.83
CA LEU A 19 53.58 -2.07 -40.80
C LEU A 19 52.11 -2.01 -40.43
N VAL A 20 51.20 -2.75 -41.13
CA VAL A 20 49.75 -2.74 -40.83
C VAL A 20 49.30 -3.87 -39.87
N ALA A 21 50.22 -4.78 -39.53
CA ALA A 21 49.85 -6.01 -38.79
C ALA A 21 50.02 -5.96 -37.26
N SER A 22 50.20 -4.79 -36.63
CA SER A 22 50.49 -4.77 -35.16
C SER A 22 49.74 -3.72 -34.33
N CYS A 23 48.58 -3.27 -34.78
CA CYS A 23 47.68 -2.50 -33.94
C CYS A 23 46.33 -3.19 -33.75
N GLU A 24 46.30 -4.47 -33.42
CA GLU A 24 45.14 -5.05 -32.75
C GLU A 24 45.18 -4.68 -31.31
N PRO A 25 44.15 -4.00 -30.76
CA PRO A 25 44.09 -3.77 -29.34
C PRO A 25 43.93 -5.14 -28.66
N GLN A 26 44.99 -5.64 -28.07
CA GLN A 26 44.94 -6.80 -27.20
C GLN A 26 44.08 -6.40 -25.99
N PHE A 27 42.79 -6.65 -26.06
CA PHE A 27 41.91 -6.66 -24.87
C PHE A 27 42.48 -7.71 -23.91
N PHE A 28 43.25 -7.26 -22.95
CA PHE A 28 43.67 -8.10 -21.85
C PHE A 28 42.42 -8.54 -21.08
N ARG A 29 41.88 -9.70 -21.49
CA ARG A 29 40.84 -10.39 -20.73
C ARG A 29 41.46 -10.82 -19.39
N LYS A 30 41.40 -9.92 -18.40
CA LYS A 30 41.82 -10.24 -17.02
C LYS A 30 41.05 -11.49 -16.60
N LYS A 31 41.73 -12.63 -16.49
CA LYS A 31 41.21 -13.90 -16.00
C LYS A 31 40.76 -13.66 -14.57
N THR A 32 39.44 -13.39 -14.38
CA THR A 32 38.88 -13.16 -13.06
C THR A 32 39.06 -14.40 -12.23
N SER A 33 39.77 -14.30 -11.12
CA SER A 33 40.03 -15.41 -10.19
C SER A 33 38.68 -16.03 -9.77
N GLY A 34 38.59 -17.39 -9.74
CA GLY A 34 37.38 -18.10 -9.39
C GLY A 34 36.76 -17.64 -8.07
N ARG A 35 37.59 -17.19 -7.10
CA ARG A 35 37.17 -16.59 -5.83
C ARG A 35 36.32 -15.32 -6.03
N ARG A 36 36.65 -14.44 -7.01
CA ARG A 36 35.84 -13.23 -7.25
C ARG A 36 34.49 -13.56 -7.86
N LYS A 37 34.41 -14.58 -8.73
CA LYS A 37 33.13 -15.05 -9.29
C LYS A 37 32.26 -15.69 -8.18
N PHE A 38 32.83 -16.50 -7.34
CA PHE A 38 32.13 -17.11 -6.21
C PHE A 38 31.59 -16.05 -5.23
N LEU A 39 32.40 -15.07 -4.87
CA LEU A 39 32.00 -13.95 -4.00
C LEU A 39 30.84 -13.14 -4.64
N SER A 40 30.91 -12.88 -5.93
CA SER A 40 29.84 -12.19 -6.67
C SER A 40 28.51 -12.96 -6.63
N HIS A 41 28.55 -14.28 -6.84
CA HIS A 41 27.33 -15.11 -6.76
C HIS A 41 26.78 -15.18 -5.32
N LEU A 42 27.65 -15.21 -4.31
CA LEU A 42 27.24 -15.15 -2.91
C LEU A 42 26.49 -13.84 -2.59
N PHE A 43 26.98 -12.69 -3.06
CA PHE A 43 26.31 -11.41 -2.88
C PHE A 43 24.98 -11.33 -3.62
N ILE A 44 24.91 -11.88 -4.83
CA ILE A 44 23.66 -11.92 -5.61
C ILE A 44 22.62 -12.79 -4.88
N LEU A 45 23.00 -14.00 -4.42
CA LEU A 45 22.11 -14.89 -3.67
C LEU A 45 21.66 -14.24 -2.36
N GLY A 46 22.57 -13.61 -1.62
CA GLY A 46 22.23 -12.89 -0.40
C GLY A 46 21.27 -11.73 -0.66
N GLY A 47 21.50 -10.94 -1.71
CA GLY A 47 20.60 -9.87 -2.11
C GLY A 47 19.21 -10.38 -2.51
N MET A 48 19.14 -11.48 -3.27
CA MET A 48 17.86 -12.11 -3.63
C MET A 48 17.12 -12.66 -2.40
N ALA A 49 17.82 -13.23 -1.43
CA ALA A 49 17.20 -13.74 -0.21
C ALA A 49 16.59 -12.60 0.61
N ILE A 50 17.32 -11.48 0.78
CA ILE A 50 16.83 -10.29 1.47
C ILE A 50 15.61 -9.69 0.74
N LEU A 51 15.68 -9.58 -0.58
CA LEU A 51 14.57 -9.06 -1.40
C LEU A 51 13.33 -9.95 -1.27
N SER A 52 13.49 -11.27 -1.37
CA SER A 52 12.39 -12.23 -1.19
C SER A 52 11.77 -12.13 0.20
N TRP A 53 12.58 -12.00 1.24
CA TRP A 53 12.09 -11.82 2.60
C TRP A 53 11.30 -10.52 2.78
N ALA A 54 11.77 -9.42 2.17
CA ALA A 54 11.09 -8.13 2.22
C ALA A 54 9.76 -8.10 1.44
N LEU A 55 9.69 -8.80 0.30
CA LEU A 55 8.48 -8.85 -0.53
C LEU A 55 7.48 -9.93 -0.10
N TRP A 56 7.91 -10.90 0.71
CA TRP A 56 7.08 -12.03 1.15
C TRP A 56 5.75 -11.63 1.79
N PRO A 57 5.68 -10.62 2.70
CA PRO A 57 4.40 -10.22 3.31
C PRO A 57 3.38 -9.71 2.30
N ILE A 58 3.82 -8.98 1.27
CA ILE A 58 2.94 -8.46 0.22
C ILE A 58 2.46 -9.60 -0.68
N ALA A 59 3.39 -10.47 -1.11
CA ALA A 59 3.06 -11.61 -1.97
C ALA A 59 2.14 -12.61 -1.24
N SER A 60 2.43 -12.94 0.01
CA SER A 60 1.60 -13.86 0.80
C SER A 60 0.19 -13.33 1.03
N PHE A 61 0.04 -12.01 1.26
CA PHE A 61 -1.28 -11.40 1.34
C PHE A 61 -2.05 -11.57 0.02
N MET A 62 -1.44 -11.24 -1.12
CA MET A 62 -2.11 -11.29 -2.43
C MET A 62 -2.53 -12.69 -2.84
N PHE A 63 -1.71 -13.71 -2.58
CA PHE A 63 -1.96 -15.08 -3.05
C PHE A 63 -2.69 -15.96 -2.04
N ILE A 64 -2.48 -15.74 -0.75
CA ILE A 64 -3.02 -16.62 0.30
C ILE A 64 -4.19 -15.96 1.02
N THR A 65 -4.05 -14.69 1.41
CA THR A 65 -4.99 -14.03 2.31
C THR A 65 -6.13 -13.32 1.56
N ALA A 66 -5.83 -12.57 0.50
CA ALA A 66 -6.84 -11.81 -0.22
C ALA A 66 -7.97 -12.68 -0.82
N PRO A 67 -7.72 -13.89 -1.35
CA PRO A 67 -8.78 -14.74 -1.88
C PRO A 67 -9.76 -15.28 -0.81
N GLN A 68 -9.38 -15.21 0.47
CA GLN A 68 -10.25 -15.69 1.57
C GLN A 68 -11.33 -14.67 1.94
N TYR A 69 -11.19 -13.42 1.52
CA TYR A 69 -12.18 -12.39 1.77
C TYR A 69 -13.25 -12.39 0.68
N THR A 70 -14.50 -12.31 1.10
CA THR A 70 -15.64 -12.22 0.18
C THR A 70 -15.51 -10.94 -0.64
N SER A 71 -15.36 -11.07 -1.95
CA SER A 71 -15.56 -9.93 -2.84
C SER A 71 -17.05 -9.70 -2.97
N VAL A 72 -17.56 -8.64 -2.36
CA VAL A 72 -18.95 -8.22 -2.62
C VAL A 72 -18.98 -7.70 -4.05
N VAL A 73 -19.45 -8.52 -4.98
CA VAL A 73 -19.97 -8.04 -6.25
C VAL A 73 -21.27 -7.32 -5.88
N SER A 74 -21.22 -6.01 -5.78
CA SER A 74 -22.40 -5.18 -5.50
C SER A 74 -23.38 -5.38 -6.66
N PRO A 75 -24.57 -5.96 -6.45
CA PRO A 75 -25.53 -6.16 -7.54
C PRO A 75 -26.23 -4.86 -7.98
N VAL A 76 -25.78 -3.70 -7.49
CA VAL A 76 -26.45 -2.38 -7.68
C VAL A 76 -25.62 -1.45 -8.57
N GLN A 77 -24.85 -1.97 -9.52
CA GLN A 77 -24.09 -1.10 -10.43
C GLN A 77 -24.85 -0.69 -11.69
N GLU A 78 -26.12 -1.14 -11.88
CA GLU A 78 -26.86 -0.86 -13.12
C GLU A 78 -28.07 0.08 -12.99
N VAL A 79 -28.42 0.62 -11.83
CA VAL A 79 -29.69 1.37 -11.69
C VAL A 79 -29.53 2.90 -11.71
N TYR A 80 -28.32 3.45 -11.73
CA TYR A 80 -28.12 4.90 -11.88
C TYR A 80 -27.41 5.29 -13.17
N ALA A 81 -27.80 4.69 -14.28
CA ALA A 81 -27.64 5.35 -15.56
C ALA A 81 -28.71 6.46 -15.65
N LEU A 82 -28.44 7.59 -15.02
CA LEU A 82 -29.14 8.83 -15.32
C LEU A 82 -29.00 9.07 -16.82
N PRO A 83 -30.10 9.40 -17.54
CA PRO A 83 -30.01 9.74 -18.96
C PRO A 83 -29.05 10.90 -19.11
N GLN A 84 -27.96 10.67 -19.84
CA GLN A 84 -27.02 11.71 -20.23
C GLN A 84 -27.78 12.77 -21.01
N ALA A 85 -28.13 13.85 -20.35
CA ALA A 85 -28.50 15.08 -21.05
C ALA A 85 -27.32 15.47 -21.92
N ARG A 86 -27.52 15.39 -23.24
CA ARG A 86 -26.57 15.84 -24.25
C ARG A 86 -26.30 17.33 -24.05
N PHE A 87 -25.20 17.65 -23.40
CA PHE A 87 -24.57 18.95 -23.54
C PHE A 87 -23.55 18.85 -24.68
N SER A 88 -24.04 19.12 -25.91
CA SER A 88 -23.17 19.45 -27.03
C SER A 88 -22.68 20.87 -26.81
N GLY A 89 -21.40 21.02 -26.51
CA GLY A 89 -20.73 22.32 -26.41
C GLY A 89 -19.23 22.12 -26.50
N MET A 90 -18.74 22.28 -27.71
CA MET A 90 -17.33 22.34 -28.14
C MET A 90 -16.34 22.79 -27.06
N ILE A 91 -15.27 22.02 -26.86
CA ILE A 91 -13.90 22.55 -26.95
C ILE A 91 -12.99 21.35 -27.34
N SER A 92 -12.36 21.49 -28.52
CA SER A 92 -11.26 20.65 -28.99
C SER A 92 -10.07 20.76 -28.06
N GLY A 93 -9.62 19.63 -27.55
CA GLY A 93 -8.36 19.49 -26.86
C GLY A 93 -7.99 18.01 -26.85
N VAL A 94 -7.30 17.59 -27.93
CA VAL A 94 -6.69 16.28 -28.02
C VAL A 94 -5.60 16.22 -26.94
N VAL A 95 -5.83 15.47 -25.89
CA VAL A 95 -4.77 14.99 -25.00
C VAL A 95 -4.63 13.50 -25.22
N ALA A 96 -3.56 13.14 -25.90
CA ALA A 96 -3.14 11.76 -26.09
C ALA A 96 -2.98 11.09 -24.71
N ALA A 97 -3.78 10.07 -24.47
CA ALA A 97 -3.57 9.16 -23.33
C ALA A 97 -2.30 8.36 -23.57
N SER A 98 -1.18 8.83 -23.04
CA SER A 98 -0.01 7.99 -22.86
C SER A 98 -0.25 7.15 -21.59
N ALA A 99 -0.45 5.85 -21.80
CA ALA A 99 -0.40 4.87 -20.74
C ALA A 99 1.04 4.77 -20.19
N GLY A 100 1.38 5.69 -19.29
CA GLY A 100 2.56 5.64 -18.46
C GLY A 100 2.08 5.33 -17.05
N THR A 101 2.41 4.16 -16.55
CA THR A 101 2.28 3.85 -15.13
C THR A 101 3.31 4.70 -14.38
N GLU A 102 3.03 5.98 -14.22
CA GLU A 102 3.75 6.79 -13.26
C GLU A 102 3.33 6.29 -11.87
N ILE A 103 4.30 5.72 -11.14
CA ILE A 103 4.25 5.68 -9.69
C ILE A 103 4.40 7.14 -9.25
N VAL A 104 3.35 7.91 -9.41
CA VAL A 104 3.24 9.22 -8.79
C VAL A 104 3.19 8.90 -7.30
N SER A 105 4.24 9.19 -6.58
CA SER A 105 4.18 9.45 -5.15
C SER A 105 3.38 10.76 -5.04
N ASP A 106 2.08 10.62 -5.20
CA ASP A 106 1.10 11.66 -4.98
C ASP A 106 1.27 12.05 -3.51
N GLY A 107 1.75 13.24 -3.25
CA GLY A 107 2.06 13.74 -1.90
C GLY A 107 0.84 13.80 -0.98
N ARG A 108 -0.10 12.86 -1.13
CA ARG A 108 -1.29 12.70 -0.29
C ARG A 108 -0.86 12.28 1.12
N ASP A 109 -1.28 13.06 2.07
CA ASP A 109 -1.08 12.77 3.48
C ASP A 109 -2.14 11.76 3.96
N PHE A 110 -1.87 10.45 3.81
CA PHE A 110 -2.76 9.38 4.26
C PHE A 110 -2.94 9.31 5.78
N THR A 111 -2.29 10.19 6.55
CA THR A 111 -2.58 10.34 7.99
C THR A 111 -3.94 10.99 8.22
N ASN A 112 -4.44 11.75 7.24
CA ASN A 112 -5.77 12.35 7.29
C ASN A 112 -6.82 11.40 6.67
N PRO A 113 -7.80 10.92 7.44
CA PRO A 113 -8.83 10.00 6.95
C PRO A 113 -9.72 10.58 5.85
N ASN A 114 -9.84 11.89 5.71
CA ASN A 114 -10.61 12.50 4.62
C ASN A 114 -10.00 12.22 3.23
N ILE A 115 -8.70 11.93 3.16
CA ILE A 115 -8.02 11.58 1.91
C ILE A 115 -8.32 10.14 1.48
N TRP A 116 -8.76 9.30 2.42
CA TRP A 116 -9.12 7.92 2.11
C TRP A 116 -10.40 7.83 1.29
N TYR A 117 -11.33 8.77 1.51
CA TYR A 117 -12.62 8.87 0.80
C TYR A 117 -12.92 10.33 0.44
N PRO A 118 -12.24 10.90 -0.56
CA PRO A 118 -12.37 12.32 -0.91
C PRO A 118 -13.78 12.70 -1.37
N ASP A 119 -14.51 11.77 -1.99
CA ASP A 119 -15.88 11.99 -2.47
C ASP A 119 -16.93 11.97 -1.35
N SER A 120 -16.54 11.55 -0.13
CA SER A 120 -17.43 11.52 1.04
C SER A 120 -16.67 11.99 2.28
N PRO A 121 -16.28 13.27 2.38
CA PRO A 121 -15.52 13.78 3.53
C PRO A 121 -16.32 13.67 4.83
N GLN A 122 -15.61 13.58 5.95
CA GLN A 122 -16.22 13.51 7.29
C GLN A 122 -17.20 14.66 7.52
N LYS A 123 -18.36 14.32 8.07
CA LYS A 123 -19.33 15.29 8.57
C LYS A 123 -19.09 15.51 10.06
N LYS A 124 -19.40 16.71 10.56
CA LYS A 124 -19.32 16.97 12.00
C LYS A 124 -20.32 16.10 12.74
N THR A 125 -19.84 15.26 13.64
CA THR A 125 -20.68 14.47 14.54
C THR A 125 -21.09 15.31 15.73
N VAL A 126 -22.38 15.38 16.02
CA VAL A 126 -22.89 16.03 17.23
C VAL A 126 -22.85 14.99 18.35
N SER A 127 -21.83 15.05 19.19
CA SER A 127 -21.69 14.19 20.37
C SER A 127 -21.04 14.97 21.50
N ASN A 128 -21.47 14.73 22.73
CA ASN A 128 -20.82 15.26 23.95
C ASN A 128 -19.49 14.52 24.23
N VAL A 129 -19.34 13.32 23.70
CA VAL A 129 -18.12 12.49 23.81
C VAL A 129 -17.22 12.78 22.60
N THR A 130 -15.98 13.17 22.84
CA THR A 130 -15.00 13.47 21.78
C THR A 130 -14.11 12.28 21.44
N SER A 131 -14.01 11.31 22.35
CA SER A 131 -13.19 10.11 22.18
C SER A 131 -13.71 8.97 23.05
N TYR A 132 -13.37 7.74 22.65
CA TYR A 132 -13.69 6.51 23.35
C TYR A 132 -12.56 5.48 23.17
N THR A 133 -12.66 4.28 23.75
CA THR A 133 -11.62 3.27 23.63
C THR A 133 -12.11 2.02 22.89
N LEU A 134 -11.16 1.36 22.21
CA LEU A 134 -11.36 0.13 21.47
C LEU A 134 -10.34 -0.90 21.91
N SER A 135 -10.78 -2.14 22.16
CA SER A 135 -9.92 -3.25 22.50
C SER A 135 -10.21 -4.46 21.60
N ILE A 136 -9.15 -5.08 21.09
CA ILE A 136 -9.21 -6.31 20.31
C ILE A 136 -8.21 -7.29 20.93
N PRO A 137 -8.63 -8.12 21.90
CA PRO A 137 -7.71 -8.95 22.70
C PRO A 137 -6.86 -9.89 21.86
N LYS A 138 -7.44 -10.47 20.80
CA LYS A 138 -6.72 -11.37 19.87
C LYS A 138 -5.52 -10.69 19.18
N LEU A 139 -5.57 -9.37 19.00
CA LEU A 139 -4.50 -8.57 18.39
C LEU A 139 -3.62 -7.87 19.44
N SER A 140 -3.84 -8.14 20.74
CA SER A 140 -3.18 -7.45 21.87
C SER A 140 -3.39 -5.91 21.83
N ILE A 141 -4.46 -5.45 21.18
CA ILE A 141 -4.88 -4.06 21.22
C ILE A 141 -5.76 -3.88 22.44
N ILE A 142 -5.33 -3.05 23.40
CA ILE A 142 -6.05 -2.80 24.65
C ILE A 142 -6.24 -1.30 24.84
N ASP A 143 -7.47 -0.88 25.05
CA ASP A 143 -7.89 0.50 25.34
C ASP A 143 -7.31 1.54 24.37
N ALA A 144 -7.21 1.16 23.09
CA ALA A 144 -6.75 2.08 22.05
C ALA A 144 -7.73 3.25 21.91
N GLN A 145 -7.22 4.48 21.99
CA GLN A 145 -8.02 5.68 21.86
C GLN A 145 -8.57 5.85 20.44
N VAL A 146 -9.86 6.08 20.34
CA VAL A 146 -10.59 6.41 19.11
C VAL A 146 -11.12 7.83 19.24
N LYS A 147 -10.67 8.75 18.39
CA LYS A 147 -11.13 10.15 18.35
C LYS A 147 -12.26 10.29 17.35
N ILE A 148 -13.35 10.93 17.74
CA ILE A 148 -14.50 11.19 16.86
C ILE A 148 -14.19 12.37 15.96
N SER A 149 -14.38 12.22 14.64
CA SER A 149 -14.11 13.24 13.61
C SER A 149 -12.68 13.80 13.68
N GLY A 150 -11.70 12.96 14.05
CA GLY A 150 -10.28 13.33 14.06
C GLY A 150 -9.70 13.46 12.67
N ASP A 151 -8.50 14.01 12.59
CA ASP A 151 -7.77 14.30 11.34
C ASP A 151 -6.36 13.73 11.27
N ASP A 152 -5.88 13.07 12.36
CA ASP A 152 -4.51 12.55 12.44
C ASP A 152 -4.48 11.11 12.99
N LEU A 153 -4.38 10.15 12.07
CA LEU A 153 -4.29 8.72 12.35
C LEU A 153 -2.98 8.30 13.04
N ASN A 154 -1.97 9.16 13.09
CA ASN A 154 -0.73 8.85 13.82
C ASN A 154 -0.90 8.98 15.33
N LYS A 155 -1.91 9.74 15.81
CA LYS A 155 -2.14 10.03 17.21
C LYS A 155 -3.21 9.17 17.85
N SER A 156 -4.19 8.71 17.06
CA SER A 156 -5.30 7.88 17.53
C SER A 156 -5.92 7.11 16.38
N LEU A 157 -6.73 6.10 16.70
CA LEU A 157 -7.75 5.64 15.76
C LEU A 157 -8.77 6.76 15.54
N ILE A 158 -9.41 6.78 14.38
CA ILE A 158 -10.38 7.82 14.05
C ILE A 158 -11.73 7.19 13.72
N HIS A 159 -12.74 7.59 14.48
CA HIS A 159 -14.13 7.37 14.15
C HIS A 159 -14.54 8.37 13.06
N TYR A 160 -14.99 7.87 11.92
CA TYR A 160 -15.33 8.69 10.77
C TYR A 160 -16.59 9.51 11.01
N GLY A 161 -16.45 10.82 11.02
CA GLY A 161 -17.53 11.73 11.35
C GLY A 161 -18.71 11.62 10.39
N GLY A 162 -19.92 11.54 10.95
CA GLY A 162 -21.18 11.34 10.22
C GLY A 162 -21.59 9.89 10.07
N THR A 163 -20.85 8.95 10.69
CA THR A 163 -21.26 7.54 10.86
C THR A 163 -21.89 7.33 12.22
N GLY A 164 -22.61 6.21 12.43
CA GLY A 164 -23.28 5.89 13.69
C GLY A 164 -22.32 5.79 14.87
N LEU A 165 -22.79 6.11 16.06
CA LEU A 165 -21.98 6.00 17.29
C LEU A 165 -22.07 4.57 17.87
N PRO A 166 -21.06 4.13 18.63
CA PRO A 166 -21.10 2.81 19.26
C PRO A 166 -22.32 2.64 20.17
N GLY A 167 -23.01 1.51 20.03
CA GLY A 167 -24.23 1.20 20.76
C GLY A 167 -25.52 1.73 20.13
N GLU A 168 -25.45 2.70 19.24
CA GLU A 168 -26.62 3.19 18.49
C GLU A 168 -26.92 2.32 17.27
N TYR A 169 -28.18 2.39 16.80
CA TYR A 169 -28.54 1.80 15.50
C TYR A 169 -27.79 2.55 14.39
N GLY A 170 -26.98 1.83 13.64
CA GLY A 170 -26.10 2.41 12.63
C GLY A 170 -24.80 1.63 12.52
N THR A 171 -23.85 2.20 11.78
CA THR A 171 -22.51 1.62 11.62
C THR A 171 -21.48 2.64 12.09
N ALA A 172 -20.76 2.35 13.16
CA ALA A 172 -19.59 3.12 13.59
C ALA A 172 -18.40 2.71 12.74
N VAL A 173 -17.82 3.64 11.96
CA VAL A 173 -16.70 3.36 11.08
C VAL A 173 -15.42 3.90 11.69
N ILE A 174 -14.42 3.04 11.89
CA ILE A 174 -13.17 3.35 12.58
C ILE A 174 -11.97 3.06 11.68
N PHE A 175 -11.12 4.05 11.50
CA PHE A 175 -9.92 3.98 10.66
C PHE A 175 -8.66 3.79 11.53
N GLY A 176 -7.72 3.02 11.00
CA GLY A 176 -6.38 2.87 11.57
C GLY A 176 -5.35 2.51 10.52
N HIS A 177 -4.11 2.92 10.76
CA HIS A 177 -2.98 2.62 9.89
C HIS A 177 -2.53 1.17 9.96
N SER A 178 -1.96 0.72 8.84
CA SER A 178 -1.21 -0.54 8.73
C SER A 178 0.16 -0.30 8.11
N VAL A 179 1.15 -1.00 8.64
CA VAL A 179 2.51 -1.11 8.08
C VAL A 179 2.83 -2.59 7.89
N LEU A 180 3.97 -2.89 7.30
CA LEU A 180 4.43 -4.27 7.16
C LEU A 180 4.40 -5.00 8.53
N PRO A 181 3.95 -6.27 8.59
CA PRO A 181 3.72 -7.00 9.84
C PRO A 181 4.93 -7.08 10.78
N GLN A 182 6.15 -7.08 10.22
CA GLN A 182 7.39 -7.08 11.01
C GLN A 182 7.62 -5.79 11.83
N PHE A 183 6.90 -4.71 11.52
CA PHE A 183 6.95 -3.44 12.26
C PHE A 183 5.72 -3.22 13.14
N TYR A 184 4.93 -4.26 13.34
CA TYR A 184 3.73 -4.20 14.16
C TYR A 184 4.06 -3.91 15.63
N ASN A 185 3.33 -2.94 16.18
CA ASN A 185 3.32 -2.63 17.60
C ASN A 185 1.89 -2.24 17.98
N PRO A 186 1.21 -2.98 18.87
CA PRO A 186 -0.19 -2.74 19.25
C PRO A 186 -0.42 -1.41 19.97
N ALA A 187 0.63 -0.83 20.55
CA ALA A 187 0.57 0.49 21.20
C ALA A 187 0.89 1.66 20.27
N ASN A 188 1.26 1.39 19.01
CA ASN A 188 1.63 2.43 18.04
C ASN A 188 0.54 2.61 16.98
N TYR A 189 -0.10 3.76 16.93
CA TYR A 189 -1.17 4.06 15.98
C TYR A 189 -0.76 4.00 14.52
N LYS A 190 0.53 4.18 14.18
CA LYS A 190 1.06 3.99 12.82
C LYS A 190 1.02 2.54 12.34
N SER A 191 0.88 1.57 13.25
CA SER A 191 0.92 0.14 12.92
C SER A 191 -0.23 -0.66 13.52
N ILE A 192 -1.11 -0.01 14.30
CA ILE A 192 -2.07 -0.66 15.19
C ILE A 192 -2.99 -1.66 14.46
N PHE A 193 -3.36 -1.39 13.21
CA PHE A 193 -4.22 -2.25 12.41
C PHE A 193 -3.48 -3.17 11.42
N SER A 194 -2.14 -3.29 11.54
CA SER A 194 -1.34 -4.16 10.64
C SER A 194 -1.73 -5.63 10.73
N THR A 195 -2.25 -6.07 11.88
CA THR A 195 -2.65 -7.47 12.11
C THR A 195 -4.15 -7.72 11.98
N LEU A 196 -4.96 -6.69 11.60
CA LEU A 196 -6.39 -6.85 11.35
C LEU A 196 -6.72 -8.03 10.39
N PRO A 197 -5.94 -8.29 9.33
CA PRO A 197 -6.20 -9.44 8.44
C PRO A 197 -6.15 -10.82 9.11
N THR A 198 -5.64 -10.93 10.33
CA THR A 198 -5.62 -12.19 11.08
C THR A 198 -6.89 -12.45 11.87
N LEU A 199 -7.82 -11.49 11.93
CA LEU A 199 -9.14 -11.69 12.50
C LEU A 199 -9.95 -12.67 11.67
N LYS A 200 -10.97 -13.24 12.30
CA LYS A 200 -11.92 -14.19 11.67
C LYS A 200 -13.33 -13.89 12.18
N PRO A 201 -14.36 -14.28 11.41
CA PRO A 201 -15.72 -14.32 11.95
C PRO A 201 -15.75 -15.08 13.28
N GLY A 202 -16.41 -14.49 14.28
CA GLY A 202 -16.46 -14.99 15.65
C GLY A 202 -15.50 -14.31 16.63
N ASP A 203 -14.54 -13.52 16.16
CA ASP A 203 -13.61 -12.77 17.04
C ASP A 203 -14.30 -11.57 17.68
N ASP A 204 -13.90 -11.25 18.91
CA ASP A 204 -14.48 -10.19 19.72
C ASP A 204 -13.77 -8.85 19.50
N ILE A 205 -14.56 -7.79 19.46
CA ILE A 205 -14.15 -6.38 19.51
C ILE A 205 -14.92 -5.72 20.63
N TYR A 206 -14.22 -5.07 21.57
CA TYR A 206 -14.80 -4.35 22.68
C TYR A 206 -14.66 -2.85 22.46
N VAL A 207 -15.73 -2.13 22.70
CA VAL A 207 -15.75 -0.66 22.60
C VAL A 207 -16.33 -0.11 23.91
N ARG A 208 -15.59 0.79 24.56
CA ARG A 208 -16.09 1.53 25.73
C ARG A 208 -16.41 2.94 25.29
N TYR A 209 -17.71 3.24 25.21
CA TYR A 209 -18.23 4.53 24.77
C TYR A 209 -19.19 5.08 25.84
N ASP A 210 -18.98 6.33 26.25
CA ASP A 210 -19.79 7.01 27.26
C ASP A 210 -19.97 6.20 28.58
N GLY A 211 -18.88 5.55 29.02
CA GLY A 211 -18.87 4.72 30.25
C GLY A 211 -19.53 3.34 30.09
N ILE A 212 -20.06 3.00 28.92
CA ILE A 212 -20.71 1.71 28.63
C ILE A 212 -19.78 0.84 27.81
N ASP A 213 -19.68 -0.44 28.21
CA ASP A 213 -18.92 -1.45 27.48
C ASP A 213 -19.82 -2.17 26.48
N TYR A 214 -19.44 -2.14 25.21
CA TYR A 214 -20.11 -2.82 24.11
C TYR A 214 -19.23 -3.94 23.58
N ARG A 215 -19.80 -5.15 23.38
CA ARG A 215 -19.13 -6.27 22.74
C ARG A 215 -19.68 -6.46 21.34
N TYR A 216 -18.81 -6.37 20.35
CA TYR A 216 -19.12 -6.66 18.95
C TYR A 216 -18.42 -7.96 18.54
N VAL A 217 -19.07 -8.76 17.70
CA VAL A 217 -18.52 -9.98 17.15
C VAL A 217 -18.35 -9.81 15.64
N VAL A 218 -17.14 -10.09 15.14
CA VAL A 218 -16.84 -10.06 13.71
C VAL A 218 -17.74 -11.06 12.99
N TYR A 219 -18.45 -10.62 11.98
CA TYR A 219 -19.28 -11.50 11.15
C TYR A 219 -18.82 -11.56 9.69
N GLU A 220 -18.11 -10.55 9.21
CA GLU A 220 -17.70 -10.45 7.82
C GLU A 220 -16.39 -9.66 7.67
N MET A 221 -15.58 -10.06 6.70
CA MET A 221 -14.37 -9.33 6.31
C MET A 221 -14.34 -9.20 4.79
N VAL A 222 -14.21 -7.96 4.29
CA VAL A 222 -14.31 -7.65 2.85
C VAL A 222 -13.14 -6.77 2.44
N VAL A 223 -12.55 -7.06 1.29
CA VAL A 223 -11.53 -6.18 0.66
C VAL A 223 -12.20 -5.40 -0.46
N THR A 224 -12.07 -4.07 -0.41
CA THR A 224 -12.65 -3.13 -1.37
C THR A 224 -11.58 -2.28 -2.04
N GLU A 225 -11.94 -1.67 -3.18
CA GLU A 225 -11.10 -0.66 -3.83
C GLU A 225 -11.07 0.64 -3.00
N PRO A 226 -10.03 1.48 -3.17
CA PRO A 226 -9.86 2.70 -2.37
C PRO A 226 -10.98 3.73 -2.52
N ASN A 227 -11.66 3.74 -3.67
CA ASN A 227 -12.76 4.65 -4.00
C ASN A 227 -14.16 4.07 -3.74
N ASP A 228 -14.24 2.83 -3.26
CA ASP A 228 -15.52 2.19 -2.92
C ASP A 228 -16.05 2.76 -1.59
N LEU A 229 -17.20 3.43 -1.64
CA LEU A 229 -17.85 4.05 -0.47
C LEU A 229 -18.74 3.09 0.31
N THR A 230 -18.91 1.84 -0.13
CA THR A 230 -19.75 0.85 0.57
C THR A 230 -19.35 0.61 2.03
N PRO A 231 -18.08 0.73 2.43
CA PRO A 231 -17.68 0.63 3.84
C PRO A 231 -18.27 1.72 4.75
N LEU A 232 -18.65 2.87 4.19
CA LEU A 232 -19.25 3.99 4.91
C LEU A 232 -20.79 3.89 4.98
N ALA A 233 -21.38 2.92 4.25
CA ALA A 233 -22.83 2.75 4.19
C ALA A 233 -23.39 2.46 5.59
N GLN A 234 -24.47 3.18 5.95
CA GLN A 234 -25.14 3.04 7.23
C GLN A 234 -26.21 1.98 7.18
N ARG A 235 -26.27 1.15 8.22
CA ARG A 235 -27.31 0.15 8.45
C ARG A 235 -28.00 0.46 9.77
N PHE A 236 -29.34 0.57 9.77
CA PHE A 236 -30.11 0.97 10.92
C PHE A 236 -30.98 -0.16 11.49
N ASP A 237 -30.70 -1.41 11.07
CA ASP A 237 -31.39 -2.61 11.57
C ASP A 237 -30.77 -3.13 12.89
N ASP A 238 -29.51 -2.75 13.20
CA ASP A 238 -28.83 -3.07 14.44
C ASP A 238 -27.67 -2.09 14.68
N SER A 239 -26.82 -2.33 15.70
CA SER A 239 -25.59 -1.60 15.95
C SER A 239 -24.41 -2.37 15.35
N TYR A 240 -23.63 -1.69 14.54
CA TYR A 240 -22.46 -2.25 13.84
C TYR A 240 -21.20 -1.43 14.07
N VAL A 241 -20.06 -2.10 13.99
CA VAL A 241 -18.73 -1.49 13.89
C VAL A 241 -18.05 -2.00 12.64
N THR A 242 -17.43 -1.11 11.87
CA THR A 242 -16.57 -1.44 10.74
C THR A 242 -15.17 -0.86 11.00
N LEU A 243 -14.17 -1.74 11.09
CA LEU A 243 -12.76 -1.32 11.18
C LEU A 243 -12.16 -1.32 9.78
N ILE A 244 -11.52 -0.21 9.41
CA ILE A 244 -10.95 -0.03 8.06
C ILE A 244 -9.45 0.22 8.14
N THR A 245 -8.70 -0.52 7.33
CA THR A 245 -7.25 -0.34 7.16
C THR A 245 -6.81 -0.59 5.72
N CYS A 246 -5.60 -0.17 5.40
CA CYS A 246 -5.00 -0.41 4.08
C CYS A 246 -4.42 -1.82 3.97
N VAL A 247 -4.57 -2.44 2.80
CA VAL A 247 -4.00 -3.74 2.47
C VAL A 247 -3.53 -3.79 1.00
N PRO A 248 -2.50 -4.61 0.66
CA PRO A 248 -1.60 -5.32 1.57
C PRO A 248 -0.97 -4.37 2.59
N GLN A 249 -0.60 -4.89 3.74
CA GLN A 249 0.00 -4.08 4.81
C GLN A 249 1.24 -3.34 4.29
N GLY A 250 1.35 -2.04 4.63
CA GLY A 250 2.40 -1.15 4.14
C GLY A 250 2.16 -0.61 2.72
N THR A 251 0.98 -0.84 2.15
CA THR A 251 0.54 -0.26 0.87
C THR A 251 -0.77 0.49 1.02
N TYR A 252 -1.20 1.20 -0.03
CA TYR A 252 -2.49 1.92 -0.07
C TYR A 252 -3.42 1.38 -1.17
N TRP A 253 -3.14 0.17 -1.67
CA TRP A 253 -3.78 -0.36 -2.88
C TRP A 253 -5.25 -0.68 -2.69
N LYS A 254 -5.60 -1.27 -1.54
CA LYS A 254 -6.98 -1.67 -1.23
C LYS A 254 -7.33 -1.35 0.22
N ARG A 255 -8.60 -1.53 0.59
CA ARG A 255 -9.11 -1.36 1.96
C ARG A 255 -9.65 -2.68 2.48
N LEU A 256 -9.16 -3.13 3.63
CA LEU A 256 -9.79 -4.21 4.39
C LEU A 256 -10.84 -3.60 5.32
N ASN A 257 -12.04 -4.15 5.27
CA ASN A 257 -13.17 -3.78 6.10
C ASN A 257 -13.53 -4.98 6.99
N VAL A 258 -13.32 -4.86 8.28
CA VAL A 258 -13.72 -5.85 9.28
C VAL A 258 -15.05 -5.39 9.87
N ARG A 259 -16.11 -6.13 9.60
CA ARG A 259 -17.48 -5.80 10.04
C ARG A 259 -17.87 -6.64 11.24
N ALA A 260 -18.31 -5.99 12.30
CA ALA A 260 -18.73 -6.63 13.52
C ALA A 260 -20.12 -6.11 13.93
N ARG A 261 -20.90 -6.99 14.58
CA ARG A 261 -22.26 -6.70 15.06
C ARG A 261 -22.31 -6.75 16.57
N LEU A 262 -23.09 -5.85 17.17
CA LEU A 262 -23.30 -5.82 18.61
C LEU A 262 -23.96 -7.11 19.11
N VAL A 263 -23.38 -7.69 20.14
CA VAL A 263 -24.00 -8.81 20.87
C VAL A 263 -24.69 -8.25 22.09
N LYS A 264 -25.99 -8.44 22.17
CA LYS A 264 -26.77 -8.10 23.36
C LYS A 264 -26.41 -9.11 24.46
N ILE A 265 -25.95 -8.62 25.58
CA ILE A 265 -25.66 -9.42 26.78
C ILE A 265 -26.96 -9.64 27.53
#